data_8174557d4e30bb6652a3ca3cc29438de
#
_entry.id   8174557d4e30bb6652a3ca3cc29438de
#
_cell.length_a   1.000
_cell.length_b   1.000
_cell.length_c   1.000
_cell.angle_alpha   90.00
_cell.angle_beta   90.00
_cell.angle_gamma   90.00
#
_symmetry.space_group_name_H-M   'P 1'
#
loop_
_entity.id
_entity.type
_entity.pdbx_description
1 polymer ?
#
loop_
_entity_poly.entity_id
_entity_poly.type
_entity_poly.pdbx_seq_one_letter_code
_entity_poly.pdbx_strand_id
1 'polypeptide(L)'
;KLYGKLSCMIVKGEPKADEIDLSELLNGDDDSEAQVDLTADDESVIILTSGTTGTSKAVLRTQSMMREYGLMLAIENDNSHKPEVALTHCPFFHTACLSILVKMLALCGTFVLVDRVDPEFIFEQIEKYGVTMMLMVPPLLYMRLYDSGIWKQRDTSTLREAQFTGGKCSIDYVNKIFEMFPNGKLRPSYGSTEVCASCSAVLSREEFLKKPDLCKTVGRINANCEMKLVDNDGNEVPVGEVGEGLVRSPAVFRGYIKNEELNKRVLDNGWFHTEDLLRRDEDGFYYLVDRKKDMIKTGGENVYAQEVEDVLRNHPAIFDCALIGVEDERFGEAVAAAIVLNPGMELSDEDLIAYCRANLPSYKKPRYVAFVDALPHNVTGKIQKSVLRENADKLFRPIRGL
;
A
#
# COMPACT_ATOMS: atom_id res chain seq x y z
N LYS A 1 -18.51 16.13 -12.73
CA LYS A 1 -18.26 17.30 -11.88
C LYS A 1 -18.79 17.00 -10.50
N LEU A 2 -17.90 16.80 -9.50
CA LEU A 2 -18.26 16.39 -8.13
C LEU A 2 -18.94 17.51 -7.35
N TYR A 3 -18.47 18.72 -7.51
CA TYR A 3 -19.05 19.95 -7.00
C TYR A 3 -19.34 20.88 -8.17
N GLY A 4 -20.45 21.51 -8.26
CA GLY A 4 -20.85 22.52 -9.22
C GLY A 4 -19.80 22.93 -10.27
N LYS A 5 -19.64 24.16 -10.57
CA LYS A 5 -18.50 24.66 -11.33
C LYS A 5 -17.30 24.82 -10.39
N LEU A 6 -16.14 24.29 -10.76
CA LEU A 6 -14.88 24.70 -10.13
C LEU A 6 -14.72 26.20 -10.34
N SER A 7 -14.38 26.90 -9.27
CA SER A 7 -14.10 28.35 -9.36
C SER A 7 -12.72 28.63 -9.96
N CYS A 8 -11.80 27.68 -9.82
CA CYS A 8 -10.44 27.77 -10.33
C CYS A 8 -9.85 26.39 -10.53
N MET A 9 -8.96 26.24 -11.51
CA MET A 9 -8.10 25.06 -11.71
C MET A 9 -6.66 25.53 -11.84
N ILE A 10 -5.78 25.01 -11.00
CA ILE A 10 -4.34 25.30 -11.02
C ILE A 10 -3.65 24.13 -11.69
N VAL A 11 -2.85 24.38 -12.70
CA VAL A 11 -2.13 23.38 -13.48
C VAL A 11 -0.63 23.69 -13.52
N LYS A 12 0.19 22.67 -13.69
CA LYS A 12 1.62 22.82 -13.96
C LYS A 12 1.86 22.61 -15.46
N GLY A 13 2.33 23.63 -16.14
CA GLY A 13 2.59 23.60 -17.57
C GLY A 13 1.72 24.60 -18.34
N GLU A 14 1.35 24.30 -19.58
CA GLU A 14 0.55 25.19 -20.41
C GLU A 14 -0.93 25.22 -19.99
N PRO A 15 -1.41 26.29 -19.31
CA PRO A 15 -2.79 26.39 -18.86
C PRO A 15 -3.74 26.66 -20.04
N LYS A 16 -4.97 26.16 -19.92
CA LYS A 16 -6.09 26.53 -20.78
C LYS A 16 -6.72 27.85 -20.29
N ALA A 17 -7.66 28.38 -21.06
CA ALA A 17 -8.24 29.71 -20.81
C ALA A 17 -8.91 29.91 -19.44
N ASP A 18 -9.31 28.82 -18.76
CA ASP A 18 -9.95 28.81 -17.45
C ASP A 18 -9.07 28.17 -16.34
N GLU A 19 -7.78 27.99 -16.63
CA GLU A 19 -6.79 27.40 -15.75
C GLU A 19 -5.73 28.46 -15.38
N ILE A 20 -5.13 28.32 -14.20
CA ILE A 20 -4.03 29.18 -13.73
C ILE A 20 -2.76 28.34 -13.74
N ASP A 21 -1.67 28.84 -14.30
CA ASP A 21 -0.37 28.18 -14.19
C ASP A 21 0.12 28.28 -12.74
N LEU A 22 0.53 27.16 -12.19
CA LEU A 22 1.14 27.10 -10.87
C LEU A 22 2.34 28.06 -10.73
N SER A 23 3.10 28.29 -11.80
CA SER A 23 4.25 29.20 -11.78
C SER A 23 3.86 30.66 -11.54
N GLU A 24 2.67 31.08 -11.99
CA GLU A 24 2.17 32.45 -11.73
C GLU A 24 1.91 32.66 -10.25
N LEU A 25 1.38 31.63 -9.55
CA LEU A 25 1.15 31.70 -8.10
C LEU A 25 2.46 31.66 -7.31
N LEU A 26 3.43 30.83 -7.74
CA LEU A 26 4.72 30.68 -7.06
C LEU A 26 5.63 31.91 -7.24
N ASN A 27 5.45 32.68 -8.31
CA ASN A 27 6.21 33.89 -8.60
C ASN A 27 5.48 35.17 -8.17
N GLY A 28 4.30 35.06 -7.56
CA GLY A 28 3.55 36.19 -7.04
C GLY A 28 4.23 36.81 -5.82
N ASP A 29 4.12 38.16 -5.69
CA ASP A 29 4.69 38.90 -4.56
C ASP A 29 3.74 38.97 -3.34
N ASP A 30 2.53 38.38 -3.44
CA ASP A 30 1.54 38.33 -2.36
C ASP A 30 1.78 37.13 -1.45
N ASP A 31 2.38 37.39 -0.31
CA ASP A 31 2.63 36.44 0.78
C ASP A 31 1.65 36.63 1.96
N SER A 32 0.57 37.38 1.76
CA SER A 32 -0.42 37.60 2.78
C SER A 32 -1.15 36.33 3.17
N GLU A 33 -1.34 36.14 4.47
CA GLU A 33 -2.11 35.01 4.99
C GLU A 33 -3.59 35.19 4.66
N ALA A 34 -4.19 34.20 4.02
CA ALA A 34 -5.63 34.21 3.72
C ALA A 34 -6.44 34.20 5.01
N GLN A 35 -7.28 35.23 5.19
CA GLN A 35 -8.20 35.32 6.33
C GLN A 35 -9.45 34.49 6.04
N VAL A 36 -9.44 33.24 6.48
CA VAL A 36 -10.56 32.30 6.31
C VAL A 36 -10.92 31.69 7.66
N ASP A 37 -12.18 31.82 8.04
CA ASP A 37 -12.73 31.17 9.23
C ASP A 37 -12.96 29.68 8.93
N LEU A 38 -12.04 28.83 9.36
CA LEU A 38 -12.14 27.39 9.21
C LEU A 38 -12.62 26.72 10.50
N THR A 39 -13.53 25.79 10.36
CA THR A 39 -13.99 24.92 11.43
C THR A 39 -13.41 23.51 11.30
N ALA A 40 -13.50 22.72 12.36
CA ALA A 40 -13.03 21.33 12.37
C ALA A 40 -13.75 20.45 11.31
N ASP A 41 -15.00 20.78 11.00
CA ASP A 41 -15.87 20.02 10.10
C ASP A 41 -15.80 20.47 8.64
N ASP A 42 -15.08 21.56 8.34
CA ASP A 42 -14.92 22.00 6.96
C ASP A 42 -14.17 20.97 6.13
N GLU A 43 -14.60 20.84 4.89
CA GLU A 43 -13.99 19.92 3.92
C GLU A 43 -12.58 20.40 3.57
N SER A 44 -11.60 19.51 3.72
CA SER A 44 -10.18 19.84 3.54
C SER A 44 -9.61 19.24 2.25
N VAL A 45 -9.79 17.94 2.08
CA VAL A 45 -9.15 17.20 1.00
C VAL A 45 -10.12 16.19 0.39
N ILE A 46 -10.11 16.11 -0.93
CA ILE A 46 -10.76 15.04 -1.71
C ILE A 46 -9.68 14.26 -2.44
N ILE A 47 -9.58 12.98 -2.16
CA ILE A 47 -8.62 12.09 -2.81
C ILE A 47 -9.36 11.08 -3.65
N LEU A 48 -8.95 10.93 -4.92
CA LEU A 48 -9.52 9.94 -5.82
C LEU A 48 -8.80 8.60 -5.65
N THR A 49 -9.56 7.53 -5.45
CA THR A 49 -9.02 6.17 -5.45
C THR A 49 -9.43 5.44 -6.71
N SER A 50 -8.55 4.59 -7.23
CA SER A 50 -8.92 3.67 -8.31
C SER A 50 -9.95 2.68 -7.78
N GLY A 51 -11.22 2.92 -8.08
CA GLY A 51 -12.29 1.97 -7.77
C GLY A 51 -12.03 0.63 -8.46
N THR A 52 -12.29 -0.46 -7.74
CA THR A 52 -12.17 -1.82 -8.30
C THR A 52 -13.20 -2.14 -9.37
N THR A 53 -14.21 -1.28 -9.50
CA THR A 53 -15.29 -1.32 -10.51
C THR A 53 -15.03 -0.41 -11.71
N GLY A 54 -13.79 0.09 -11.89
CA GLY A 54 -13.43 0.99 -12.98
C GLY A 54 -13.79 2.46 -12.76
N THR A 55 -14.68 2.79 -11.82
CA THR A 55 -15.02 4.17 -11.45
C THR A 55 -14.25 4.61 -10.23
N SER A 56 -13.53 5.73 -10.32
CA SER A 56 -12.80 6.30 -9.19
C SER A 56 -13.77 6.75 -8.10
N LYS A 57 -13.44 6.43 -6.84
CA LYS A 57 -14.20 6.88 -5.66
C LYS A 57 -13.54 8.15 -5.09
N ALA A 58 -14.33 9.13 -4.72
CA ALA A 58 -13.85 10.38 -4.14
C ALA A 58 -13.96 10.32 -2.61
N VAL A 59 -12.84 10.17 -1.94
CA VAL A 59 -12.71 10.09 -0.49
C VAL A 59 -12.63 11.49 0.08
N LEU A 60 -13.60 11.85 0.95
CA LEU A 60 -13.68 13.16 1.58
C LEU A 60 -13.07 13.14 2.99
N ARG A 61 -12.24 14.15 3.28
CA ARG A 61 -11.68 14.40 4.61
C ARG A 61 -11.93 15.83 5.06
N THR A 62 -12.15 16.01 6.37
CA THR A 62 -12.30 17.33 7.00
C THR A 62 -10.98 17.83 7.57
N GLN A 63 -10.97 19.08 8.03
CA GLN A 63 -9.83 19.71 8.70
C GLN A 63 -9.41 18.93 9.95
N SER A 64 -10.38 18.52 10.78
CA SER A 64 -10.10 17.71 11.98
C SER A 64 -9.49 16.35 11.63
N MET A 65 -10.00 15.67 10.61
CA MET A 65 -9.44 14.36 10.19
C MET A 65 -7.99 14.47 9.73
N MET A 66 -7.64 15.53 9.00
CA MET A 66 -6.25 15.77 8.58
C MET A 66 -5.34 16.10 9.75
N ARG A 67 -5.82 16.90 10.71
CA ARG A 67 -5.10 17.21 11.95
C ARG A 67 -4.85 15.94 12.78
N GLU A 68 -5.90 15.16 13.05
CA GLU A 68 -5.80 13.92 13.83
C GLU A 68 -4.84 12.91 13.18
N TYR A 69 -4.85 12.87 11.84
CA TYR A 69 -3.90 12.05 11.10
C TYR A 69 -2.45 12.49 11.31
N GLY A 70 -2.19 13.80 11.18
CA GLY A 70 -0.85 14.34 11.41
C GLY A 70 -0.35 14.10 12.84
N LEU A 71 -1.20 14.31 13.84
CA LEU A 71 -0.88 14.09 15.26
C LEU A 71 -0.61 12.59 15.54
N MET A 72 -1.43 11.69 15.03
CA MET A 72 -1.22 10.25 15.16
C MET A 72 0.16 9.82 14.64
N LEU A 73 0.53 10.27 13.45
CA LEU A 73 1.83 9.96 12.87
C LEU A 73 3.00 10.62 13.61
N ALA A 74 2.77 11.79 14.23
CA ALA A 74 3.76 12.48 15.04
C ALA A 74 4.01 11.76 16.38
N ILE A 75 2.95 11.22 17.02
CA ILE A 75 3.07 10.45 18.27
C ILE A 75 3.88 9.16 18.05
N GLU A 76 3.71 8.53 16.89
CA GLU A 76 4.45 7.32 16.51
C GLU A 76 5.94 7.59 16.19
N ASN A 77 6.35 8.86 16.20
CA ASN A 77 7.73 9.20 15.92
C ASN A 77 8.61 8.95 17.16
N ASP A 78 9.83 8.46 16.92
CA ASP A 78 10.84 8.35 17.99
C ASP A 78 11.21 9.78 18.44
N ASN A 79 10.78 10.18 19.62
CA ASN A 79 10.91 11.52 20.21
C ASN A 79 12.37 12.00 20.42
N SER A 80 13.25 11.71 19.49
CA SER A 80 14.54 12.38 19.45
C SER A 80 14.29 13.85 19.10
N HIS A 81 14.66 14.77 19.96
CA HIS A 81 14.56 16.24 19.81
C HIS A 81 15.33 16.82 18.60
N LYS A 82 15.53 16.02 17.56
CA LYS A 82 16.23 16.42 16.34
C LYS A 82 15.20 16.77 15.27
N PRO A 83 15.47 17.77 14.44
CA PRO A 83 14.61 18.09 13.31
C PRO A 83 14.39 16.87 12.43
N GLU A 84 13.14 16.63 12.03
CA GLU A 84 12.80 15.60 11.07
C GLU A 84 12.87 16.16 9.66
N VAL A 85 13.53 15.42 8.77
CA VAL A 85 13.58 15.69 7.34
C VAL A 85 13.10 14.46 6.61
N ALA A 86 11.92 14.54 6.03
CA ALA A 86 11.27 13.42 5.36
C ALA A 86 11.37 13.54 3.85
N LEU A 87 11.84 12.48 3.18
CA LEU A 87 11.88 12.37 1.73
C LEU A 87 10.86 11.35 1.23
N THR A 88 10.10 11.71 0.18
CA THR A 88 9.25 10.79 -0.56
C THR A 88 9.17 11.16 -2.03
N HIS A 89 8.91 10.14 -2.89
CA HIS A 89 8.62 10.30 -4.31
C HIS A 89 7.13 10.11 -4.61
N CYS A 90 6.33 9.79 -3.57
CA CYS A 90 4.91 9.52 -3.78
C CYS A 90 4.22 10.73 -4.39
N PRO A 91 3.36 10.54 -5.42
CA PRO A 91 2.63 11.65 -6.03
C PRO A 91 1.77 12.40 -5.01
N PHE A 92 1.69 13.72 -5.13
CA PHE A 92 0.96 14.57 -4.19
C PHE A 92 -0.54 14.28 -4.12
N PHE A 93 -1.11 13.70 -5.19
CA PHE A 93 -2.50 13.23 -5.21
C PHE A 93 -2.74 11.88 -4.50
N HIS A 94 -1.68 11.27 -3.95
CA HIS A 94 -1.78 9.99 -3.23
C HIS A 94 -1.67 10.19 -1.72
N THR A 95 -2.49 9.46 -0.96
CA THR A 95 -2.53 9.55 0.52
C THR A 95 -1.17 9.33 1.17
N ALA A 96 -0.30 8.48 0.60
CA ALA A 96 1.04 8.25 1.13
C ALA A 96 1.90 9.53 1.12
N CYS A 97 1.79 10.38 0.11
CA CYS A 97 2.47 11.68 0.09
C CYS A 97 1.89 12.62 1.15
N LEU A 98 0.55 12.71 1.21
CA LEU A 98 -0.12 13.55 2.20
C LEU A 98 0.17 13.13 3.64
N SER A 99 0.39 11.82 3.89
CA SER A 99 0.74 11.32 5.21
C SER A 99 2.07 11.91 5.71
N ILE A 100 3.06 11.94 4.83
CA ILE A 100 4.37 12.53 5.16
C ILE A 100 4.25 14.04 5.35
N LEU A 101 3.50 14.74 4.47
CA LEU A 101 3.30 16.17 4.59
C LEU A 101 2.66 16.54 5.94
N VAL A 102 1.52 15.91 6.31
CA VAL A 102 0.83 16.27 7.57
C VAL A 102 1.64 15.86 8.80
N LYS A 103 2.43 14.77 8.71
CA LYS A 103 3.41 14.40 9.75
C LYS A 103 4.46 15.50 9.92
N MET A 104 5.05 15.97 8.83
CA MET A 104 6.05 17.04 8.89
C MET A 104 5.49 18.37 9.40
N LEU A 105 4.27 18.71 9.00
CA LEU A 105 3.57 19.89 9.57
C LEU A 105 3.37 19.75 11.08
N ALA A 106 2.94 18.57 11.57
CA ALA A 106 2.74 18.33 13.00
C ALA A 106 4.04 18.33 13.81
N LEU A 107 5.17 17.96 13.19
CA LEU A 107 6.50 17.91 13.81
C LEU A 107 7.33 19.20 13.59
N CYS A 108 6.80 20.18 12.88
CA CYS A 108 7.57 21.34 12.38
C CYS A 108 8.86 20.91 11.63
N GLY A 109 8.75 19.80 10.88
CA GLY A 109 9.84 19.19 10.14
C GLY A 109 9.97 19.72 8.72
N THR A 110 10.94 19.18 7.99
CA THR A 110 11.17 19.50 6.58
C THR A 110 10.62 18.39 5.68
N PHE A 111 9.87 18.78 4.65
CA PHE A 111 9.30 17.87 3.66
C PHE A 111 10.05 18.00 2.33
N VAL A 112 10.67 16.91 1.88
CA VAL A 112 11.41 16.83 0.61
C VAL A 112 10.63 15.93 -0.35
N LEU A 113 9.95 16.54 -1.30
CA LEU A 113 9.24 15.83 -2.38
C LEU A 113 10.14 15.76 -3.61
N VAL A 114 10.37 14.53 -4.11
CA VAL A 114 11.14 14.29 -5.32
C VAL A 114 10.25 13.79 -6.45
N ASP A 115 10.53 14.21 -7.67
CA ASP A 115 9.74 13.91 -8.86
C ASP A 115 10.23 12.67 -9.63
N ARG A 116 11.35 12.11 -9.22
CA ARG A 116 11.97 10.93 -9.85
C ARG A 116 12.68 10.06 -8.84
N VAL A 117 12.70 8.75 -9.12
CA VAL A 117 13.45 7.76 -8.34
C VAL A 117 14.66 7.32 -9.17
N ASP A 118 15.61 8.24 -9.31
CA ASP A 118 16.95 7.98 -9.83
C ASP A 118 17.90 7.79 -8.64
N PRO A 119 18.66 6.69 -8.55
CA PRO A 119 19.49 6.41 -7.38
C PRO A 119 20.49 7.51 -7.04
N GLU A 120 21.21 8.05 -8.03
CA GLU A 120 22.18 9.13 -7.81
C GLU A 120 21.50 10.35 -7.21
N PHE A 121 20.40 10.78 -7.82
CA PHE A 121 19.60 11.91 -7.37
C PHE A 121 19.05 11.71 -5.95
N ILE A 122 18.53 10.52 -5.62
CA ILE A 122 17.99 10.24 -4.28
C ILE A 122 19.10 10.37 -3.22
N PHE A 123 20.28 9.76 -3.43
CA PHE A 123 21.36 9.85 -2.47
C PHE A 123 21.92 11.28 -2.35
N GLU A 124 21.97 12.06 -3.42
CA GLU A 124 22.27 13.49 -3.37
C GLU A 124 21.29 14.27 -2.49
N GLN A 125 19.98 13.97 -2.60
CA GLN A 125 18.99 14.63 -1.74
C GLN A 125 19.14 14.21 -0.27
N ILE A 126 19.48 12.94 0.01
CA ILE A 126 19.72 12.46 1.38
C ILE A 126 20.87 13.27 2.01
N GLU A 127 22.01 13.40 1.32
CA GLU A 127 23.16 14.18 1.80
C GLU A 127 22.83 15.67 1.92
N LYS A 128 22.25 16.26 0.87
CA LYS A 128 21.99 17.70 0.78
C LYS A 128 21.09 18.21 1.89
N TYR A 129 20.03 17.47 2.22
CA TYR A 129 19.03 17.90 3.19
C TYR A 129 19.19 17.21 4.55
N GLY A 130 20.11 16.27 4.70
CA GLY A 130 20.26 15.48 5.92
C GLY A 130 19.01 14.66 6.21
N VAL A 131 18.50 13.95 5.21
CA VAL A 131 17.24 13.19 5.30
C VAL A 131 17.30 12.19 6.46
N THR A 132 16.29 12.25 7.34
CA THR A 132 16.20 11.40 8.52
C THR A 132 15.19 10.27 8.36
N MET A 133 14.20 10.49 7.50
CA MET A 133 13.14 9.53 7.20
C MET A 133 12.87 9.48 5.69
N MET A 134 12.65 8.28 5.16
CA MET A 134 12.33 8.11 3.75
C MET A 134 11.15 7.13 3.58
N LEU A 135 10.14 7.52 2.79
CA LEU A 135 9.03 6.65 2.39
C LEU A 135 9.16 6.30 0.91
N MET A 136 9.29 4.99 0.61
CA MET A 136 9.26 4.44 -0.74
C MET A 136 8.09 3.46 -0.93
N VAL A 137 7.34 3.63 -2.01
CA VAL A 137 6.18 2.81 -2.37
C VAL A 137 6.25 2.46 -3.87
N PRO A 138 6.31 1.20 -4.26
CA PRO A 138 6.38 -0.02 -3.43
C PRO A 138 7.77 -0.25 -2.80
N PRO A 139 7.90 -1.22 -1.87
CA PRO A 139 9.18 -1.57 -1.24
C PRO A 139 10.30 -1.91 -2.22
N LEU A 140 9.96 -2.42 -3.41
CA LEU A 140 10.90 -2.74 -4.50
C LEU A 140 11.81 -1.55 -4.90
N LEU A 141 11.36 -0.31 -4.68
CA LEU A 141 12.18 0.87 -4.98
C LEU A 141 13.45 0.94 -4.12
N TYR A 142 13.41 0.43 -2.88
CA TYR A 142 14.63 0.28 -2.09
C TYR A 142 15.63 -0.69 -2.73
N MET A 143 15.15 -1.74 -3.39
CA MET A 143 16.04 -2.67 -4.11
C MET A 143 16.73 -2.00 -5.29
N ARG A 144 15.99 -1.15 -6.03
CA ARG A 144 16.60 -0.34 -7.09
C ARG A 144 17.73 0.55 -6.57
N LEU A 145 17.56 1.16 -5.39
CA LEU A 145 18.61 1.94 -4.74
C LEU A 145 19.79 1.05 -4.34
N TYR A 146 19.53 -0.12 -3.76
CA TYR A 146 20.55 -1.08 -3.34
C TYR A 146 21.37 -1.60 -4.53
N ASP A 147 20.69 -2.06 -5.59
CA ASP A 147 21.32 -2.68 -6.77
C ASP A 147 22.18 -1.68 -7.56
N SER A 148 21.91 -0.38 -7.44
CA SER A 148 22.76 0.66 -8.04
C SER A 148 24.19 0.66 -7.48
N GLY A 149 24.39 0.20 -6.25
CA GLY A 149 25.67 0.25 -5.54
C GLY A 149 26.16 1.65 -5.14
N ILE A 150 25.45 2.70 -5.53
CA ILE A 150 25.82 4.11 -5.30
C ILE A 150 25.92 4.42 -3.80
N TRP A 151 25.05 3.83 -2.99
CA TRP A 151 25.02 3.99 -1.54
C TRP A 151 26.36 3.71 -0.84
N LYS A 152 27.23 2.88 -1.43
CA LYS A 152 28.57 2.57 -0.88
C LYS A 152 29.53 3.76 -0.87
N GLN A 153 29.23 4.79 -1.65
CA GLN A 153 30.04 6.00 -1.82
C GLN A 153 29.34 7.26 -1.29
N ARG A 154 28.19 7.10 -0.62
CA ARG A 154 27.36 8.18 -0.12
C ARG A 154 27.17 8.12 1.39
N ASP A 155 27.06 9.28 2.02
CA ASP A 155 26.75 9.35 3.45
C ASP A 155 25.24 9.18 3.69
N THR A 156 24.86 8.02 4.23
CA THR A 156 23.49 7.70 4.61
C THR A 156 23.27 7.73 6.12
N SER A 157 24.24 8.21 6.90
CA SER A 157 24.25 8.15 8.36
C SER A 157 23.14 8.93 9.04
N THR A 158 22.56 9.92 8.35
CA THR A 158 21.44 10.72 8.85
C THR A 158 20.12 9.97 8.82
N LEU A 159 19.97 8.93 7.95
CA LEU A 159 18.72 8.19 7.80
C LEU A 159 18.48 7.29 9.01
N ARG A 160 17.44 7.60 9.75
CA ARG A 160 17.01 6.89 10.96
C ARG A 160 15.81 5.98 10.74
N GLU A 161 15.02 6.24 9.71
CA GLU A 161 13.80 5.47 9.41
C GLU A 161 13.62 5.28 7.90
N ALA A 162 13.52 4.02 7.46
CA ALA A 162 13.09 3.64 6.14
C ALA A 162 11.66 3.08 6.24
N GLN A 163 10.70 3.81 5.69
CA GLN A 163 9.29 3.46 5.72
C GLN A 163 8.84 2.84 4.40
N PHE A 164 7.98 1.83 4.47
CA PHE A 164 7.35 1.25 3.30
C PHE A 164 5.90 0.84 3.59
N THR A 165 5.09 0.84 2.54
CA THR A 165 3.69 0.44 2.56
C THR A 165 3.27 -0.10 1.18
N GLY A 166 2.07 -0.66 1.08
CA GLY A 166 1.50 -1.08 -0.19
C GLY A 166 2.10 -2.34 -0.80
N GLY A 167 2.96 -3.06 -0.08
CA GLY A 167 3.55 -4.33 -0.49
C GLY A 167 4.21 -5.04 0.67
N LYS A 168 4.49 -6.33 0.48
CA LYS A 168 5.24 -7.14 1.44
C LYS A 168 6.75 -6.95 1.24
N CYS A 169 7.51 -7.18 2.30
CA CYS A 169 8.95 -7.17 2.28
C CYS A 169 9.48 -8.58 2.60
N SER A 170 10.52 -9.02 1.93
CA SER A 170 11.22 -10.26 2.28
C SER A 170 12.32 -9.98 3.28
N ILE A 171 12.79 -11.02 3.97
CA ILE A 171 13.93 -10.86 4.89
C ILE A 171 15.22 -10.43 4.16
N ASP A 172 15.39 -10.84 2.90
CA ASP A 172 16.49 -10.39 2.05
C ASP A 172 16.41 -8.88 1.79
N TYR A 173 15.21 -8.35 1.50
CA TYR A 173 14.99 -6.90 1.34
C TYR A 173 15.31 -6.15 2.63
N VAL A 174 14.84 -6.67 3.76
CA VAL A 174 15.13 -6.11 5.09
C VAL A 174 16.63 -6.00 5.32
N ASN A 175 17.38 -7.07 5.05
CA ASN A 175 18.84 -7.08 5.21
C ASN A 175 19.53 -6.05 4.31
N LYS A 176 19.15 -5.98 3.04
CA LYS A 176 19.70 -5.01 2.07
C LYS A 176 19.42 -3.56 2.46
N ILE A 177 18.23 -3.28 3.02
CA ILE A 177 17.92 -1.93 3.50
C ILE A 177 18.79 -1.57 4.72
N PHE A 178 19.02 -2.50 5.65
CA PHE A 178 19.94 -2.27 6.78
C PHE A 178 21.42 -2.17 6.37
N GLU A 179 21.82 -2.74 5.25
CA GLU A 179 23.15 -2.51 4.69
C GLU A 179 23.29 -1.08 4.15
N MET A 180 22.29 -0.57 3.44
CA MET A 180 22.29 0.82 2.94
C MET A 180 22.20 1.85 4.07
N PHE A 181 21.41 1.54 5.11
CA PHE A 181 21.07 2.46 6.19
C PHE A 181 21.35 1.82 7.56
N PRO A 182 22.63 1.71 7.95
CA PRO A 182 23.03 0.93 9.14
C PRO A 182 22.50 1.52 10.45
N ASN A 183 22.23 2.82 10.51
CA ASN A 183 21.66 3.51 11.67
C ASN A 183 20.11 3.53 11.64
N GLY A 184 19.54 3.03 10.55
CA GLY A 184 18.09 3.10 10.32
C GLY A 184 17.31 2.02 11.07
N LYS A 185 16.04 2.31 11.27
CA LYS A 185 14.99 1.34 11.62
C LYS A 185 14.05 1.20 10.43
N LEU A 186 13.31 0.10 10.35
CA LEU A 186 12.31 -0.10 9.32
C LEU A 186 10.91 0.16 9.87
N ARG A 187 10.08 0.84 9.09
CA ARG A 187 8.67 1.05 9.44
C ARG A 187 7.76 0.44 8.37
N PRO A 188 7.35 -0.83 8.51
CA PRO A 188 6.18 -1.33 7.80
C PRO A 188 4.94 -0.57 8.25
N SER A 189 4.03 -0.30 7.32
CA SER A 189 2.76 0.35 7.64
C SER A 189 1.62 -0.17 6.78
N TYR A 190 0.42 -0.16 7.35
CA TYR A 190 -0.84 -0.50 6.69
C TYR A 190 -1.83 0.64 6.82
N GLY A 191 -2.51 0.88 5.72
CA GLY A 191 -3.58 1.85 5.63
C GLY A 191 -4.16 1.92 4.22
N SER A 192 -5.18 2.71 4.09
CA SER A 192 -5.82 3.02 2.82
C SER A 192 -6.12 4.51 2.72
N THR A 193 -6.65 4.95 1.59
CA THR A 193 -7.09 6.34 1.46
C THR A 193 -8.20 6.68 2.45
N GLU A 194 -9.00 5.71 2.87
CA GLU A 194 -10.15 5.87 3.76
C GLU A 194 -9.75 5.97 5.24
N VAL A 195 -8.72 5.24 5.67
CA VAL A 195 -8.33 5.14 7.09
C VAL A 195 -6.96 5.70 7.40
N CYS A 196 -6.25 6.19 6.36
CA CYS A 196 -4.86 6.60 6.51
C CYS A 196 -3.95 5.43 6.94
N ALA A 197 -2.93 5.67 7.76
CA ALA A 197 -2.11 4.62 8.34
C ALA A 197 -2.75 4.13 9.64
N SER A 198 -3.34 2.94 9.63
CA SER A 198 -3.98 2.34 10.83
C SER A 198 -3.01 1.53 11.67
N CYS A 199 -2.05 0.87 11.02
CA CYS A 199 -1.01 0.10 11.68
C CYS A 199 0.38 0.53 11.21
N SER A 200 1.33 0.52 12.13
CA SER A 200 2.76 0.62 11.85
C SER A 200 3.58 0.04 12.99
N ALA A 201 4.87 -0.16 12.77
CA ALA A 201 5.82 -0.48 13.83
C ALA A 201 7.21 -0.02 13.41
N VAL A 202 7.94 0.58 14.32
CA VAL A 202 9.36 0.91 14.11
C VAL A 202 10.20 -0.26 14.61
N LEU A 203 10.83 -0.98 13.71
CA LEU A 203 11.53 -2.24 13.96
C LEU A 203 13.02 -2.10 13.70
N SER A 204 13.83 -2.50 14.67
CA SER A 204 15.28 -2.56 14.56
C SER A 204 15.73 -3.84 13.84
N ARG A 205 16.99 -3.85 13.40
CA ARG A 205 17.61 -5.06 12.84
C ARG A 205 17.59 -6.24 13.80
N GLU A 206 17.78 -5.98 15.10
CA GLU A 206 17.79 -7.02 16.12
C GLU A 206 16.42 -7.71 16.26
N GLU A 207 15.33 -6.96 16.17
CA GLU A 207 13.97 -7.50 16.21
C GLU A 207 13.69 -8.42 15.02
N PHE A 208 14.12 -8.05 13.80
CA PHE A 208 14.02 -8.93 12.63
C PHE A 208 14.88 -10.20 12.75
N LEU A 209 16.07 -10.10 13.34
CA LEU A 209 16.91 -11.28 13.57
C LEU A 209 16.29 -12.24 14.59
N LYS A 210 15.60 -11.72 15.63
CA LYS A 210 14.90 -12.52 16.62
C LYS A 210 13.61 -13.16 16.08
N LYS A 211 12.88 -12.44 15.22
CA LYS A 211 11.59 -12.86 14.65
C LYS A 211 11.55 -12.52 13.15
N PRO A 212 12.13 -13.36 12.27
CA PRO A 212 12.21 -13.07 10.83
C PRO A 212 10.85 -12.84 10.15
N ASP A 213 9.79 -13.47 10.64
CA ASP A 213 8.43 -13.29 10.11
C ASP A 213 7.90 -11.85 10.26
N LEU A 214 8.54 -11.00 11.06
CA LEU A 214 8.23 -9.57 11.11
C LEU A 214 8.44 -8.86 9.76
N CYS A 215 9.19 -9.44 8.82
CA CYS A 215 9.29 -8.89 7.46
C CYS A 215 7.94 -8.87 6.72
N LYS A 216 6.97 -9.69 7.15
CA LYS A 216 5.62 -9.79 6.59
C LYS A 216 4.58 -8.95 7.34
N THR A 217 4.95 -8.39 8.52
CA THR A 217 4.00 -7.61 9.32
C THR A 217 3.68 -6.27 8.66
N VAL A 218 2.49 -5.78 8.95
CA VAL A 218 2.09 -4.40 8.67
C VAL A 218 2.14 -3.51 9.92
N GLY A 219 2.68 -4.04 11.02
CA GLY A 219 2.85 -3.34 12.28
C GLY A 219 1.79 -3.68 13.33
N ARG A 220 1.73 -2.84 14.35
CA ARG A 220 0.70 -2.85 15.41
C ARG A 220 -0.26 -1.70 15.17
N ILE A 221 -1.42 -1.74 15.84
CA ILE A 221 -2.39 -0.64 15.77
C ILE A 221 -1.74 0.66 16.24
N ASN A 222 -1.90 1.73 15.47
CA ASN A 222 -1.36 3.04 15.80
C ASN A 222 -2.14 3.71 16.94
N ALA A 223 -1.51 4.67 17.59
CA ALA A 223 -2.17 5.55 18.55
C ALA A 223 -3.43 6.16 17.93
N ASN A 224 -4.49 6.35 18.74
CA ASN A 224 -5.74 6.93 18.28
C ASN A 224 -6.51 6.08 17.25
N CYS A 225 -6.12 4.79 17.07
CA CYS A 225 -6.82 3.82 16.24
C CYS A 225 -7.28 2.62 17.05
N GLU A 226 -8.40 2.06 16.66
CA GLU A 226 -8.89 0.77 17.13
C GLU A 226 -9.09 -0.14 15.91
N MET A 227 -8.77 -1.42 16.06
CA MET A 227 -9.03 -2.42 15.02
C MET A 227 -9.56 -3.70 15.67
N LYS A 228 -10.62 -4.23 15.09
CA LYS A 228 -11.11 -5.58 15.37
C LYS A 228 -11.12 -6.40 14.09
N LEU A 229 -10.92 -7.71 14.23
CA LEU A 229 -11.01 -8.67 13.13
C LEU A 229 -12.28 -9.47 13.30
N VAL A 230 -13.12 -9.51 12.27
CA VAL A 230 -14.42 -10.18 12.35
C VAL A 230 -14.61 -11.22 11.27
N ASP A 231 -15.43 -12.24 11.59
CA ASP A 231 -15.91 -13.23 10.63
C ASP A 231 -17.04 -12.66 9.74
N ASN A 232 -17.64 -13.52 8.92
CA ASN A 232 -18.75 -13.10 8.04
C ASN A 232 -20.05 -12.78 8.79
N ASP A 233 -20.19 -13.23 10.04
CA ASP A 233 -21.35 -12.98 10.90
C ASP A 233 -21.14 -11.75 11.79
N GLY A 234 -19.97 -11.11 11.71
CA GLY A 234 -19.62 -9.91 12.47
C GLY A 234 -19.06 -10.19 13.88
N ASN A 235 -18.78 -11.45 14.22
CA ASN A 235 -18.17 -11.82 15.49
C ASN A 235 -16.65 -11.63 15.42
N GLU A 236 -16.06 -11.17 16.52
CA GLU A 236 -14.58 -11.05 16.58
C GLU A 236 -13.94 -12.44 16.55
N VAL A 237 -12.92 -12.58 15.68
CA VAL A 237 -12.16 -13.83 15.57
C VAL A 237 -11.05 -13.90 16.64
N PRO A 238 -10.70 -15.11 17.10
CA PRO A 238 -9.58 -15.33 18.02
C PRO A 238 -8.24 -14.83 17.47
N VAL A 239 -7.27 -14.58 18.36
CA VAL A 239 -5.88 -14.29 17.99
C VAL A 239 -5.32 -15.46 17.17
N GLY A 240 -4.68 -15.16 16.06
CA GLY A 240 -4.14 -16.14 15.12
C GLY A 240 -5.07 -16.48 13.96
N GLU A 241 -6.36 -16.19 14.07
CA GLU A 241 -7.33 -16.41 13.00
C GLU A 241 -7.45 -15.21 12.06
N VAL A 242 -7.96 -15.47 10.85
CA VAL A 242 -8.13 -14.45 9.80
C VAL A 242 -9.55 -13.90 9.88
N GLY A 243 -9.66 -12.58 9.91
CA GLY A 243 -10.92 -11.85 9.86
C GLY A 243 -10.82 -10.59 9.01
N GLU A 244 -11.97 -10.03 8.66
CA GLU A 244 -12.04 -8.70 8.05
C GLU A 244 -11.65 -7.64 9.07
N GLY A 245 -10.71 -6.76 8.70
CA GLY A 245 -10.32 -5.63 9.54
C GLY A 245 -11.37 -4.54 9.55
N LEU A 246 -11.90 -4.21 10.73
CA LEU A 246 -12.75 -3.05 10.97
C LEU A 246 -11.94 -2.02 11.74
N VAL A 247 -11.87 -0.79 11.24
CA VAL A 247 -11.07 0.29 11.84
C VAL A 247 -11.98 1.41 12.36
N ARG A 248 -11.66 1.91 13.55
CA ARG A 248 -12.27 3.10 14.14
C ARG A 248 -11.16 4.07 14.55
N SER A 249 -11.25 5.32 14.09
CA SER A 249 -10.30 6.39 14.41
C SER A 249 -10.90 7.74 14.04
N PRO A 250 -10.55 8.83 14.73
CA PRO A 250 -10.91 10.19 14.31
C PRO A 250 -10.34 10.57 12.92
N ALA A 251 -9.33 9.84 12.43
CA ALA A 251 -8.75 10.05 11.11
C ALA A 251 -9.45 9.25 10.00
N VAL A 252 -10.45 8.42 10.30
CA VAL A 252 -11.27 7.73 9.28
C VAL A 252 -12.04 8.77 8.47
N PHE A 253 -12.10 8.56 7.15
CA PHE A 253 -12.74 9.50 6.21
C PHE A 253 -14.21 9.76 6.53
N ARG A 254 -14.73 10.90 6.06
CA ARG A 254 -16.15 11.26 6.25
C ARG A 254 -17.09 10.39 5.40
N GLY A 255 -16.60 9.88 4.27
CA GLY A 255 -17.34 9.05 3.32
C GLY A 255 -16.90 9.30 1.88
N TYR A 256 -17.46 8.50 0.98
CA TYR A 256 -17.35 8.71 -0.46
C TYR A 256 -18.39 9.72 -0.91
N ILE A 257 -17.95 10.74 -1.65
CA ILE A 257 -18.83 11.78 -2.17
C ILE A 257 -19.83 11.19 -3.14
N LYS A 258 -21.13 11.52 -2.98
CA LYS A 258 -22.24 11.07 -3.83
C LYS A 258 -22.35 9.55 -3.96
N ASN A 259 -21.98 8.80 -2.93
CA ASN A 259 -22.10 7.34 -2.91
C ASN A 259 -22.66 6.84 -1.56
N GLU A 260 -23.87 7.25 -1.26
CA GLU A 260 -24.52 6.96 0.03
C GLU A 260 -24.73 5.47 0.29
N GLU A 261 -25.04 4.68 -0.75
CA GLU A 261 -25.22 3.23 -0.62
C GLU A 261 -23.94 2.54 -0.20
N LEU A 262 -22.81 2.91 -0.82
CA LEU A 262 -21.51 2.39 -0.44
C LEU A 262 -21.12 2.85 0.96
N ASN A 263 -21.37 4.12 1.30
CA ASN A 263 -21.09 4.66 2.63
C ASN A 263 -21.83 3.87 3.71
N LYS A 264 -23.12 3.58 3.53
CA LYS A 264 -23.90 2.75 4.47
C LYS A 264 -23.36 1.33 4.61
N ARG A 265 -22.77 0.78 3.55
CA ARG A 265 -22.20 -0.57 3.57
C ARG A 265 -20.85 -0.63 4.30
N VAL A 266 -20.01 0.40 4.13
CA VAL A 266 -18.62 0.38 4.65
C VAL A 266 -18.43 1.17 5.93
N LEU A 267 -19.37 2.04 6.31
CA LEU A 267 -19.35 2.80 7.55
C LEU A 267 -20.55 2.35 8.42
N ASP A 268 -20.27 1.54 9.42
CA ASP A 268 -21.29 1.04 10.34
C ASP A 268 -20.91 1.29 11.80
N ASN A 269 -21.78 1.96 12.56
CA ASN A 269 -21.63 2.20 14.00
C ASN A 269 -20.25 2.77 14.39
N GLY A 270 -19.69 3.65 13.56
CA GLY A 270 -18.37 4.28 13.77
C GLY A 270 -17.18 3.40 13.36
N TRP A 271 -17.44 2.22 12.80
CA TRP A 271 -16.42 1.36 12.22
C TRP A 271 -16.41 1.47 10.69
N PHE A 272 -15.20 1.46 10.13
CA PHE A 272 -15.00 1.32 8.70
C PHE A 272 -14.61 -0.11 8.36
N HIS A 273 -15.37 -0.73 7.47
CA HIS A 273 -15.09 -2.04 6.89
C HIS A 273 -14.01 -1.90 5.81
N THR A 274 -12.81 -2.39 6.07
CA THR A 274 -11.67 -2.21 5.16
C THR A 274 -11.76 -3.08 3.91
N GLU A 275 -12.56 -4.14 3.94
CA GLU A 275 -12.59 -5.21 2.94
C GLU A 275 -11.22 -5.92 2.79
N ASP A 276 -10.31 -5.72 3.73
CA ASP A 276 -9.02 -6.40 3.83
C ASP A 276 -9.09 -7.50 4.91
N LEU A 277 -8.52 -8.66 4.61
CA LEU A 277 -8.42 -9.79 5.52
C LEU A 277 -7.08 -9.74 6.22
N LEU A 278 -7.12 -9.68 7.54
CA LEU A 278 -5.93 -9.60 8.39
C LEU A 278 -5.92 -10.72 9.43
N ARG A 279 -4.74 -10.98 9.96
CA ARG A 279 -4.51 -11.84 11.12
C ARG A 279 -3.70 -11.06 12.14
N ARG A 280 -4.00 -11.22 13.42
CA ARG A 280 -3.22 -10.65 14.53
C ARG A 280 -2.51 -11.78 15.27
N ASP A 281 -1.21 -11.62 15.59
CA ASP A 281 -0.49 -12.56 16.44
C ASP A 281 -0.60 -12.20 17.93
N GLU A 282 -0.03 -13.06 18.78
CA GLU A 282 -0.04 -12.89 20.25
C GLU A 282 0.74 -11.65 20.72
N ASP A 283 1.74 -11.20 19.94
CA ASP A 283 2.52 -9.99 20.22
C ASP A 283 1.79 -8.71 19.75
N GLY A 284 0.59 -8.83 19.17
CA GLY A 284 -0.22 -7.73 18.68
C GLY A 284 0.18 -7.21 17.30
N PHE A 285 1.05 -7.91 16.57
CA PHE A 285 1.35 -7.56 15.18
C PHE A 285 0.26 -8.04 14.24
N TYR A 286 -0.08 -7.18 13.29
CA TYR A 286 -1.03 -7.49 12.23
C TYR A 286 -0.30 -7.91 10.95
N TYR A 287 -0.94 -8.80 10.21
CA TYR A 287 -0.46 -9.34 8.93
C TYR A 287 -1.58 -9.25 7.92
N LEU A 288 -1.36 -8.55 6.82
CA LEU A 288 -2.30 -8.52 5.71
C LEU A 288 -2.23 -9.88 4.98
N VAL A 289 -3.34 -10.59 4.98
CA VAL A 289 -3.48 -11.90 4.36
C VAL A 289 -3.91 -11.75 2.90
N ASP A 290 -5.03 -11.06 2.66
CA ASP A 290 -5.55 -10.82 1.31
C ASP A 290 -6.62 -9.72 1.35
N ARG A 291 -7.24 -9.46 0.20
CA ARG A 291 -8.48 -8.70 0.10
C ARG A 291 -9.68 -9.62 0.06
N LYS A 292 -10.74 -9.28 0.77
CA LYS A 292 -11.98 -10.08 0.83
C LYS A 292 -12.52 -10.45 -0.56
N LYS A 293 -12.46 -9.52 -1.51
CA LYS A 293 -12.89 -9.71 -2.90
C LYS A 293 -11.92 -10.55 -3.77
N ASP A 294 -10.66 -10.69 -3.34
CA ASP A 294 -9.62 -11.43 -4.07
C ASP A 294 -9.43 -12.85 -3.49
N MET A 295 -10.07 -13.15 -2.36
CA MET A 295 -10.16 -14.49 -1.78
C MET A 295 -11.00 -15.38 -2.70
N ILE A 296 -10.47 -16.56 -3.00
CA ILE A 296 -11.06 -17.55 -3.91
C ILE A 296 -11.75 -18.63 -3.08
N LYS A 297 -13.03 -18.90 -3.36
CA LYS A 297 -13.81 -19.92 -2.66
C LYS A 297 -13.89 -21.19 -3.48
N THR A 298 -12.94 -22.12 -3.26
CA THR A 298 -12.85 -23.34 -4.05
C THR A 298 -13.23 -24.58 -3.26
N GLY A 299 -14.31 -25.27 -3.68
CA GLY A 299 -14.74 -26.52 -3.03
C GLY A 299 -15.09 -26.35 -1.54
N GLY A 300 -15.55 -25.19 -1.11
CA GLY A 300 -15.85 -24.88 0.30
C GLY A 300 -14.67 -24.36 1.11
N GLU A 301 -13.47 -24.35 0.55
CA GLU A 301 -12.27 -23.82 1.20
C GLU A 301 -11.95 -22.40 0.74
N ASN A 302 -11.42 -21.58 1.64
CA ASN A 302 -10.94 -20.25 1.33
C ASN A 302 -9.47 -20.30 0.90
N VAL A 303 -9.17 -19.82 -0.30
CA VAL A 303 -7.81 -19.66 -0.81
C VAL A 303 -7.49 -18.18 -0.88
N TYR A 304 -6.48 -17.77 -0.15
CA TYR A 304 -5.96 -16.42 -0.18
C TYR A 304 -4.98 -16.31 -1.34
N ALA A 305 -5.37 -15.53 -2.37
CA ALA A 305 -4.61 -15.41 -3.60
C ALA A 305 -3.14 -15.00 -3.33
N GLN A 306 -2.97 -14.04 -2.42
CA GLN A 306 -1.65 -13.52 -2.07
C GLN A 306 -0.70 -14.59 -1.50
N GLU A 307 -1.21 -15.54 -0.71
CA GLU A 307 -0.40 -16.63 -0.13
C GLU A 307 0.16 -17.53 -1.24
N VAL A 308 -0.66 -17.84 -2.22
CA VAL A 308 -0.24 -18.69 -3.36
C VAL A 308 0.69 -17.92 -4.30
N GLU A 309 0.41 -16.65 -4.54
CA GLU A 309 1.30 -15.77 -5.32
C GLU A 309 2.70 -15.69 -4.70
N ASP A 310 2.79 -15.56 -3.37
CA ASP A 310 4.08 -15.52 -2.66
C ASP A 310 4.87 -16.83 -2.84
N VAL A 311 4.19 -17.96 -2.86
CA VAL A 311 4.81 -19.28 -3.14
C VAL A 311 5.29 -19.36 -4.60
N LEU A 312 4.45 -18.95 -5.54
CA LEU A 312 4.80 -19.02 -6.97
C LEU A 312 5.96 -18.09 -7.33
N ARG A 313 6.03 -16.88 -6.75
CA ARG A 313 7.15 -15.94 -6.96
C ARG A 313 8.51 -16.49 -6.49
N ASN A 314 8.54 -17.48 -5.60
CA ASN A 314 9.78 -18.13 -5.20
C ASN A 314 10.29 -19.15 -6.24
N HIS A 315 9.53 -19.46 -7.29
CA HIS A 315 9.97 -20.35 -8.36
C HIS A 315 10.98 -19.65 -9.28
N PRO A 316 12.16 -20.25 -9.57
CA PRO A 316 13.22 -19.59 -10.35
C PRO A 316 12.80 -19.08 -11.74
N ALA A 317 11.86 -19.76 -12.39
CA ALA A 317 11.38 -19.38 -13.71
C ALA A 317 10.31 -18.27 -13.69
N ILE A 318 9.72 -17.95 -12.54
CA ILE A 318 8.61 -16.98 -12.45
C ILE A 318 9.15 -15.60 -12.07
N PHE A 319 8.88 -14.61 -12.92
CA PHE A 319 9.18 -13.21 -12.65
C PHE A 319 8.10 -12.58 -11.78
N ASP A 320 6.82 -12.77 -12.15
CA ASP A 320 5.68 -12.27 -11.38
C ASP A 320 4.43 -13.10 -11.69
N CYS A 321 3.44 -13.04 -10.80
CA CYS A 321 2.18 -13.74 -10.98
C CYS A 321 1.03 -13.03 -10.28
N ALA A 322 -0.18 -13.29 -10.77
CA ALA A 322 -1.41 -12.86 -10.13
C ALA A 322 -2.45 -13.99 -10.16
N LEU A 323 -3.12 -14.21 -9.03
CA LEU A 323 -4.17 -15.21 -8.91
C LEU A 323 -5.55 -14.58 -8.87
N ILE A 324 -6.48 -15.26 -9.54
CA ILE A 324 -7.91 -14.95 -9.49
C ILE A 324 -8.72 -16.26 -9.33
N GLY A 325 -9.96 -16.13 -8.88
CA GLY A 325 -10.95 -17.18 -9.00
C GLY A 325 -11.58 -17.14 -10.39
N VAL A 326 -11.78 -18.29 -10.99
CA VAL A 326 -12.57 -18.49 -12.22
C VAL A 326 -13.69 -19.47 -11.97
N GLU A 327 -14.81 -19.33 -12.66
CA GLU A 327 -15.93 -20.27 -12.52
C GLU A 327 -15.49 -21.70 -12.88
N ASP A 328 -15.91 -22.68 -12.07
CA ASP A 328 -15.61 -24.09 -12.24
C ASP A 328 -16.81 -24.95 -11.83
N GLU A 329 -17.24 -25.83 -12.71
CA GLU A 329 -18.44 -26.68 -12.49
C GLU A 329 -18.32 -27.57 -11.26
N ARG A 330 -17.13 -28.02 -10.91
CA ARG A 330 -16.88 -28.95 -9.80
C ARG A 330 -16.70 -28.27 -8.46
N PHE A 331 -16.03 -27.12 -8.46
CA PHE A 331 -15.60 -26.46 -7.23
C PHE A 331 -16.33 -25.15 -6.96
N GLY A 332 -17.25 -24.75 -7.85
CA GLY A 332 -17.90 -23.45 -7.86
C GLY A 332 -16.94 -22.37 -8.37
N GLU A 333 -15.80 -22.26 -7.72
CA GLU A 333 -14.70 -21.41 -8.13
C GLU A 333 -13.39 -22.19 -8.06
N ALA A 334 -12.49 -21.99 -9.04
CA ALA A 334 -11.18 -22.62 -9.05
C ALA A 334 -10.05 -21.58 -9.14
N VAL A 335 -8.91 -21.92 -8.59
CA VAL A 335 -7.72 -21.07 -8.60
C VAL A 335 -7.13 -21.02 -10.00
N ALA A 336 -6.96 -19.81 -10.55
CA ALA A 336 -6.32 -19.52 -11.82
C ALA A 336 -5.12 -18.60 -11.62
N ALA A 337 -3.97 -18.97 -12.22
CA ALA A 337 -2.72 -18.23 -12.13
C ALA A 337 -2.33 -17.61 -13.47
N ALA A 338 -2.25 -16.27 -13.53
CA ALA A 338 -1.56 -15.56 -14.59
C ALA A 338 -0.08 -15.42 -14.22
N ILE A 339 0.81 -15.92 -15.06
CA ILE A 339 2.25 -16.05 -14.77
C ILE A 339 3.06 -15.32 -15.85
N VAL A 340 3.97 -14.45 -15.41
CA VAL A 340 5.04 -13.86 -16.22
C VAL A 340 6.33 -14.60 -15.92
N LEU A 341 6.99 -15.11 -16.96
CA LEU A 341 8.26 -15.82 -16.79
C LEU A 341 9.45 -14.86 -16.83
N ASN A 342 10.54 -15.26 -16.18
CA ASN A 342 11.83 -14.60 -16.33
C ASN A 342 12.30 -14.70 -17.80
N PRO A 343 13.02 -13.70 -18.33
CA PRO A 343 13.50 -13.72 -19.72
C PRO A 343 14.30 -15.00 -20.03
N GLY A 344 13.90 -15.69 -21.10
CA GLY A 344 14.56 -16.91 -21.55
C GLY A 344 14.26 -18.17 -20.75
N MET A 345 13.36 -18.10 -19.76
CA MET A 345 12.92 -19.26 -19.00
C MET A 345 11.64 -19.86 -19.57
N GLU A 346 11.50 -21.17 -19.40
CA GLU A 346 10.29 -21.93 -19.73
C GLU A 346 9.80 -22.64 -18.47
N LEU A 347 8.49 -22.89 -18.39
CA LEU A 347 7.87 -23.61 -17.27
C LEU A 347 6.76 -24.50 -17.84
N SER A 348 6.93 -25.80 -17.74
CA SER A 348 5.91 -26.76 -18.17
C SER A 348 4.78 -26.87 -17.14
N ASP A 349 3.62 -27.38 -17.58
CA ASP A 349 2.49 -27.67 -16.69
C ASP A 349 2.90 -28.69 -15.62
N GLU A 350 3.69 -29.70 -16.00
CA GLU A 350 4.19 -30.75 -15.12
C GLU A 350 5.08 -30.17 -14.02
N ASP A 351 6.02 -29.30 -14.37
CA ASP A 351 6.93 -28.66 -13.40
C ASP A 351 6.17 -27.70 -12.47
N LEU A 352 5.24 -26.92 -13.01
CA LEU A 352 4.37 -26.05 -12.21
C LEU A 352 3.55 -26.86 -11.19
N ILE A 353 2.94 -27.98 -11.63
CA ILE A 353 2.19 -28.89 -10.74
C ILE A 353 3.10 -29.49 -9.67
N ALA A 354 4.28 -29.98 -10.06
CA ALA A 354 5.24 -30.57 -9.14
C ALA A 354 5.67 -29.57 -8.07
N TYR A 355 5.99 -28.35 -8.49
CA TYR A 355 6.32 -27.25 -7.57
C TYR A 355 5.18 -26.91 -6.61
N CYS A 356 3.97 -26.76 -7.14
CA CYS A 356 2.79 -26.49 -6.32
C CYS A 356 2.47 -27.63 -5.35
N ARG A 357 2.65 -28.91 -5.76
CA ARG A 357 2.45 -30.06 -4.87
C ARG A 357 3.43 -30.11 -3.71
N ALA A 358 4.66 -29.67 -3.93
CA ALA A 358 5.70 -29.64 -2.91
C ALA A 358 5.50 -28.50 -1.88
N ASN A 359 4.86 -27.41 -2.28
CA ASN A 359 4.84 -26.16 -1.50
C ASN A 359 3.44 -25.71 -1.05
N LEU A 360 2.35 -26.31 -1.57
CA LEU A 360 0.97 -25.89 -1.31
C LEU A 360 0.06 -27.07 -0.96
N PRO A 361 -0.90 -26.87 -0.05
CA PRO A 361 -2.02 -27.78 0.14
C PRO A 361 -2.79 -28.03 -1.17
N SER A 362 -3.39 -29.20 -1.31
CA SER A 362 -4.01 -29.63 -2.58
C SER A 362 -5.08 -28.66 -3.10
N TYR A 363 -5.88 -28.08 -2.22
CA TYR A 363 -6.97 -27.17 -2.59
C TYR A 363 -6.48 -25.78 -3.02
N LYS A 364 -5.25 -25.37 -2.62
CA LYS A 364 -4.67 -24.06 -2.98
C LYS A 364 -3.97 -24.04 -4.35
N LYS A 365 -3.73 -25.22 -4.94
CA LYS A 365 -3.00 -25.30 -6.22
C LYS A 365 -3.82 -24.70 -7.36
N PRO A 366 -3.22 -23.90 -8.24
CA PRO A 366 -3.86 -23.45 -9.47
C PRO A 366 -4.32 -24.65 -10.31
N ARG A 367 -5.55 -24.56 -10.83
CA ARG A 367 -6.13 -25.49 -11.79
C ARG A 367 -6.11 -24.95 -13.20
N TYR A 368 -6.06 -23.63 -13.31
CA TYR A 368 -5.99 -22.93 -14.57
C TYR A 368 -4.73 -22.07 -14.60
N VAL A 369 -4.14 -21.92 -15.79
CA VAL A 369 -2.94 -21.11 -15.99
C VAL A 369 -3.04 -20.28 -17.27
N ALA A 370 -2.46 -19.10 -17.22
CA ALA A 370 -2.16 -18.26 -18.37
C ALA A 370 -0.70 -17.79 -18.26
N PHE A 371 0.12 -18.09 -19.25
CA PHE A 371 1.43 -17.45 -19.40
C PHE A 371 1.25 -16.19 -20.21
N VAL A 372 1.66 -15.05 -19.64
CA VAL A 372 1.45 -13.71 -20.21
C VAL A 372 2.76 -12.94 -20.25
N ASP A 373 2.89 -12.02 -21.20
CA ASP A 373 4.10 -11.19 -21.35
C ASP A 373 4.21 -10.15 -20.21
N ALA A 374 3.07 -9.66 -19.73
CA ALA A 374 3.00 -8.72 -18.61
C ALA A 374 1.66 -8.80 -17.88
N LEU A 375 1.66 -8.53 -16.58
CA LEU A 375 0.43 -8.34 -15.81
C LEU A 375 -0.11 -6.92 -15.99
N PRO A 376 -1.45 -6.74 -16.02
CA PRO A 376 -2.04 -5.41 -16.10
C PRO A 376 -1.83 -4.64 -14.80
N HIS A 377 -1.24 -3.43 -14.90
CA HIS A 377 -1.00 -2.54 -13.77
C HIS A 377 -1.76 -1.22 -13.93
N ASN A 378 -2.14 -0.62 -12.82
CA ASN A 378 -2.63 0.75 -12.80
C ASN A 378 -1.46 1.75 -12.75
N VAL A 379 -1.77 3.05 -12.81
CA VAL A 379 -0.77 4.15 -12.77
C VAL A 379 0.07 4.20 -11.48
N THR A 380 -0.35 3.51 -10.43
CA THR A 380 0.38 3.39 -9.15
C THR A 380 1.17 2.09 -9.03
N GLY A 381 1.24 1.27 -10.11
CA GLY A 381 1.97 0.01 -10.13
C GLY A 381 1.25 -1.18 -9.47
N LYS A 382 -0.04 -1.06 -9.11
CA LYS A 382 -0.82 -2.19 -8.56
C LYS A 382 -1.41 -3.05 -9.66
N ILE A 383 -1.32 -4.38 -9.51
CA ILE A 383 -1.93 -5.33 -10.44
C ILE A 383 -3.46 -5.16 -10.45
N GLN A 384 -4.02 -5.04 -11.64
CA GLN A 384 -5.46 -4.92 -11.88
C GLN A 384 -6.09 -6.30 -12.11
N LYS A 385 -6.35 -7.04 -11.03
CA LYS A 385 -7.00 -8.37 -11.11
C LYS A 385 -8.38 -8.34 -11.76
N SER A 386 -9.08 -7.20 -11.76
CA SER A 386 -10.33 -7.02 -12.49
C SER A 386 -10.18 -7.25 -13.99
N VAL A 387 -9.09 -6.73 -14.58
CA VAL A 387 -8.79 -6.93 -16.02
C VAL A 387 -8.55 -8.40 -16.35
N LEU A 388 -7.92 -9.15 -15.43
CA LEU A 388 -7.74 -10.60 -15.60
C LEU A 388 -9.07 -11.34 -15.52
N ARG A 389 -9.98 -10.96 -14.61
CA ARG A 389 -11.32 -11.55 -14.48
C ARG A 389 -12.20 -11.29 -15.69
N GLU A 390 -12.19 -10.05 -16.21
CA GLU A 390 -12.95 -9.66 -17.40
C GLU A 390 -12.52 -10.44 -18.66
N ASN A 391 -11.31 -10.94 -18.69
CA ASN A 391 -10.75 -11.69 -19.82
C ASN A 391 -10.50 -13.17 -19.48
N ALA A 392 -11.06 -13.68 -18.38
CA ALA A 392 -10.71 -15.00 -17.85
C ALA A 392 -10.91 -16.13 -18.88
N ASP A 393 -12.05 -16.16 -19.57
CA ASP A 393 -12.38 -17.22 -20.55
C ASP A 393 -11.43 -17.27 -21.75
N LYS A 394 -10.76 -16.14 -22.05
CA LYS A 394 -9.82 -16.05 -23.17
C LYS A 394 -8.39 -16.31 -22.76
N LEU A 395 -8.05 -16.00 -21.52
CA LEU A 395 -6.68 -16.03 -21.03
C LEU A 395 -6.32 -17.39 -20.43
N PHE A 396 -7.21 -17.94 -19.59
CA PHE A 396 -6.87 -19.11 -18.80
C PHE A 396 -7.29 -20.41 -19.47
N ARG A 397 -6.40 -21.39 -19.38
CA ARG A 397 -6.66 -22.75 -19.80
C ARG A 397 -6.45 -23.73 -18.61
N PRO A 398 -7.14 -24.87 -18.60
CA PRO A 398 -6.85 -25.92 -17.62
C PRO A 398 -5.38 -26.33 -17.70
N ILE A 399 -4.80 -26.60 -16.52
CA ILE A 399 -3.45 -27.17 -16.43
C ILE A 399 -3.52 -28.64 -16.81
N ARG A 400 -2.68 -29.08 -17.73
CA ARG A 400 -2.64 -30.46 -18.20
C ARG A 400 -2.07 -31.39 -17.13
N GLY A 401 -2.72 -32.52 -16.86
CA GLY A 401 -2.26 -33.51 -15.88
C GLY A 401 -2.75 -33.29 -14.44
N LEU A 402 -3.68 -32.39 -14.22
CA LEU A 402 -4.39 -32.21 -12.95
C LEU A 402 -5.65 -33.08 -12.85
#